data_c93eaa941bb44c910a2e5aed07b15179
#
_entry.id   c93eaa941bb44c910a2e5aed07b15179
#
_cell.length_a   1.000
_cell.length_b   1.000
_cell.length_c   1.000
_cell.angle_alpha   90.00
_cell.angle_beta   90.00
_cell.angle_gamma   90.00
#
_symmetry.space_group_name_H-M   'P 1'
#
loop_
_entity.id
_entity.type
_entity.pdbx_description
1 polymer ?
#
loop_
_entity_poly.entity_id
_entity_poly.type
_entity_poly.pdbx_seq_one_letter_code
_entity_poly.pdbx_strand_id
1 'polypeptide(L)'
;MSDSGNILVTMTNTQEPQNTNTSGALAVAKAAAGLKLYDTASHAVSSFTPIKPGQVGIYVCGATVQSSPHIGHIRAAVAFDVVRRWFERLGYNVTFVRNVTDIDDKILDKAAAAGQQWWERAYIYEREFTEAYSKLG
;
A
#
# COMPACT_ATOMS: atom_id res chain seq x y z
N MET A 1 13.79 -16.82 -20.05
CA MET A 1 13.88 -16.22 -18.72
C MET A 1 13.40 -14.78 -18.89
N SER A 2 12.12 -14.56 -18.70
CA SER A 2 11.47 -13.24 -18.86
C SER A 2 11.48 -12.56 -17.48
N ASP A 3 12.20 -11.47 -17.43
CA ASP A 3 12.22 -10.57 -16.28
C ASP A 3 10.84 -9.89 -16.20
N SER A 4 10.06 -10.26 -15.19
CA SER A 4 8.74 -9.69 -14.95
C SER A 4 8.94 -8.29 -14.40
N GLY A 5 8.86 -7.30 -15.28
CA GLY A 5 8.97 -5.89 -14.93
C GLY A 5 7.81 -5.45 -14.03
N ASN A 6 7.98 -5.59 -12.73
CA ASN A 6 7.13 -4.91 -11.75
C ASN A 6 7.62 -3.48 -11.61
N ILE A 7 6.86 -2.52 -12.12
CA ILE A 7 7.13 -1.10 -11.85
C ILE A 7 6.71 -0.82 -10.41
N LEU A 8 7.68 -0.53 -9.56
CA LEU A 8 7.46 -0.10 -8.18
C LEU A 8 7.16 1.40 -8.18
N VAL A 9 5.90 1.78 -8.19
CA VAL A 9 5.51 3.18 -7.93
C VAL A 9 5.57 3.42 -6.43
N THR A 10 6.65 4.01 -5.98
CA THR A 10 6.81 4.44 -4.59
C THR A 10 6.18 5.82 -4.44
N MET A 11 4.98 5.90 -3.92
CA MET A 11 4.45 7.17 -3.42
C MET A 11 5.12 7.46 -2.07
N THR A 12 6.25 8.12 -2.11
CA THR A 12 6.92 8.63 -0.90
C THR A 12 6.33 9.98 -0.57
N ASN A 13 5.47 10.03 0.43
CA ASN A 13 5.25 11.27 1.14
C ASN A 13 6.49 11.50 2.03
N THR A 14 7.47 12.20 1.49
CA THR A 14 8.71 12.56 2.18
C THR A 14 8.39 13.71 3.15
N GLN A 15 7.82 13.40 4.30
CA GLN A 15 8.00 14.26 5.45
C GLN A 15 9.39 13.98 6.00
N GLU A 16 10.21 15.03 6.09
CA GLU A 16 11.53 14.98 6.74
C GLU A 16 11.42 14.30 8.11
N PRO A 17 12.42 13.49 8.51
CA PRO A 17 12.41 12.85 9.81
C PRO A 17 12.46 13.93 10.90
N GLN A 18 11.33 14.18 11.53
CA GLN A 18 11.29 15.00 12.74
C GLN A 18 12.12 14.27 13.80
N ASN A 19 13.09 14.98 14.34
CA ASN A 19 13.99 14.56 15.39
C ASN A 19 13.19 14.02 16.58
N THR A 20 13.01 12.68 16.64
CA THR A 20 12.26 12.01 17.70
C THR A 20 13.13 11.96 18.95
N ASN A 21 12.93 12.92 19.84
CA ASN A 21 13.40 12.92 21.21
C ASN A 21 13.06 11.54 21.87
N THR A 22 13.98 10.98 22.64
CA THR A 22 13.87 9.66 23.31
C THR A 22 12.56 9.48 24.10
N SER A 23 12.00 10.55 24.59
CA SER A 23 10.68 10.64 25.25
C SER A 23 9.53 10.29 24.30
N GLY A 24 9.58 10.71 23.04
CA GLY A 24 8.57 10.39 22.03
C GLY A 24 8.59 8.90 21.66
N ALA A 25 9.77 8.32 21.50
CA ALA A 25 9.91 6.89 21.19
C ALA A 25 9.37 6.00 22.34
N LEU A 26 9.55 6.41 23.58
CA LEU A 26 9.01 5.70 24.75
C LEU A 26 7.48 5.79 24.82
N ALA A 27 6.90 6.94 24.47
CA ALA A 27 5.45 7.15 24.41
C ALA A 27 4.81 6.31 23.30
N VAL A 28 5.44 6.24 22.12
CA VAL A 28 5.03 5.38 21.00
C VAL A 28 5.06 3.91 21.41
N ALA A 29 6.14 3.46 22.03
CA ALA A 29 6.26 2.08 22.50
C ALA A 29 5.17 1.71 23.52
N LYS A 30 4.81 2.64 24.41
CA LYS A 30 3.76 2.45 25.41
C LYS A 30 2.35 2.42 24.76
N ALA A 31 2.08 3.29 23.80
CA ALA A 31 0.80 3.33 23.08
C ALA A 31 0.61 2.08 22.20
N ALA A 32 1.69 1.54 21.66
CA ALA A 32 1.69 0.35 20.82
C ALA A 32 1.68 -0.98 21.62
N ALA A 33 1.96 -0.96 22.91
CA ALA A 33 2.07 -2.16 23.74
C ALA A 33 0.79 -3.01 23.82
N GLY A 34 -0.36 -2.47 23.35
CA GLY A 34 -1.63 -3.18 23.28
C GLY A 34 -2.08 -3.57 21.86
N LEU A 35 -1.32 -3.18 20.81
CA LEU A 35 -1.73 -3.48 19.45
C LEU A 35 -1.49 -4.95 19.12
N LYS A 36 -2.55 -5.63 18.74
CA LYS A 36 -2.51 -7.02 18.30
C LYS A 36 -3.05 -7.14 16.88
N LEU A 37 -2.40 -7.95 16.09
CA LEU A 37 -2.79 -8.23 14.71
C LEU A 37 -2.94 -9.74 14.52
N TYR A 38 -3.90 -10.14 13.69
CA TYR A 38 -3.99 -11.51 13.24
C TYR A 38 -2.94 -11.76 12.15
N ASP A 39 -2.11 -12.74 12.36
CA ASP A 39 -1.11 -13.18 11.41
C ASP A 39 -1.56 -14.48 10.73
N THR A 40 -1.70 -14.45 9.41
CA THR A 40 -2.11 -15.61 8.62
C THR A 40 -1.05 -16.71 8.53
N ALA A 41 0.22 -16.37 8.74
CA ALA A 41 1.31 -17.37 8.72
C ALA A 41 1.29 -18.24 9.98
N SER A 42 1.08 -17.62 11.14
CA SER A 42 0.98 -18.33 12.42
C SER A 42 -0.44 -18.74 12.79
N HIS A 43 -1.48 -18.30 12.03
CA HIS A 43 -2.89 -18.47 12.32
C HIS A 43 -3.32 -18.00 13.73
N ALA A 44 -2.65 -16.96 14.24
CA ALA A 44 -2.86 -16.47 15.60
C ALA A 44 -2.90 -14.94 15.67
N VAL A 45 -3.55 -14.43 16.70
CA VAL A 45 -3.48 -13.01 17.06
C VAL A 45 -2.25 -12.81 17.95
N SER A 46 -1.29 -12.04 17.46
CA SER A 46 -0.03 -11.74 18.15
C SER A 46 0.14 -10.25 18.40
N SER A 47 0.95 -9.92 19.40
CA SER A 47 1.33 -8.52 19.65
C SER A 47 2.20 -8.01 18.51
N PHE A 48 1.88 -6.81 18.02
CA PHE A 48 2.67 -6.18 16.99
C PHE A 48 4.03 -5.72 17.56
N THR A 49 5.10 -6.11 16.88
CA THR A 49 6.47 -5.68 17.21
C THR A 49 7.13 -5.13 15.95
N PRO A 50 7.47 -3.83 15.89
CA PRO A 50 8.12 -3.26 14.72
C PRO A 50 9.56 -3.79 14.59
N ILE A 51 10.03 -3.99 13.36
CA ILE A 51 11.42 -4.37 13.06
C ILE A 51 12.39 -3.30 13.53
N LYS A 52 12.01 -2.02 13.35
CA LYS A 52 12.77 -0.87 13.84
C LYS A 52 11.88 -0.06 14.79
N PRO A 53 12.34 0.29 15.99
CA PRO A 53 11.57 1.09 16.93
C PRO A 53 11.03 2.37 16.30
N GLY A 54 9.74 2.64 16.48
CA GLY A 54 9.07 3.83 15.97
C GLY A 54 8.80 3.85 14.45
N GLN A 55 9.14 2.80 13.70
CA GLN A 55 8.93 2.73 12.26
C GLN A 55 8.04 1.55 11.88
N VAL A 56 7.15 1.76 10.93
CA VAL A 56 6.28 0.71 10.37
C VAL A 56 6.33 0.78 8.85
N GLY A 57 6.68 -0.34 8.23
CA GLY A 57 6.54 -0.53 6.78
C GLY A 57 5.26 -1.32 6.48
N ILE A 58 4.43 -0.79 5.60
CA ILE A 58 3.22 -1.47 5.12
C ILE A 58 3.33 -1.66 3.61
N TYR A 59 3.27 -2.90 3.16
CA TYR A 59 3.15 -3.22 1.74
C TYR A 59 1.78 -3.81 1.46
N VAL A 60 1.08 -3.23 0.48
CA VAL A 60 -0.25 -3.69 0.06
C VAL A 60 -0.22 -4.02 -1.41
N CYS A 61 -0.65 -5.23 -1.78
CA CYS A 61 -0.81 -5.59 -3.18
C CYS A 61 -1.84 -4.66 -3.84
N GLY A 62 -1.41 -4.03 -4.93
CA GLY A 62 -2.26 -3.18 -5.75
C GLY A 62 -3.15 -3.97 -6.71
N ALA A 63 -4.01 -3.27 -7.39
CA ALA A 63 -4.88 -3.85 -8.38
C ALA A 63 -4.16 -4.07 -9.71
N THR A 64 -4.62 -5.07 -10.49
CA THR A 64 -4.31 -5.20 -11.90
C THR A 64 -5.07 -4.12 -12.67
N VAL A 65 -4.35 -3.28 -13.41
CA VAL A 65 -4.92 -2.11 -14.10
C VAL A 65 -5.55 -2.48 -15.46
N GLN A 66 -6.49 -3.40 -15.41
CA GLN A 66 -7.17 -3.95 -16.59
C GLN A 66 -8.41 -3.14 -17.03
N SER A 67 -8.95 -2.31 -16.16
CA SER A 67 -10.15 -1.48 -16.33
C SER A 67 -10.22 -0.43 -15.25
N SER A 68 -11.13 0.54 -15.38
CA SER A 68 -11.37 1.59 -14.39
C SER A 68 -11.57 1.05 -12.97
N PRO A 69 -11.10 1.77 -11.94
CA PRO A 69 -11.35 1.39 -10.55
C PRO A 69 -12.84 1.43 -10.23
N HIS A 70 -13.27 0.50 -9.38
CA HIS A 70 -14.62 0.49 -8.85
C HIS A 70 -14.59 0.40 -7.31
N ILE A 71 -15.74 0.51 -6.68
CA ILE A 71 -15.86 0.56 -5.22
C ILE A 71 -15.16 -0.61 -4.49
N GLY A 72 -15.11 -1.79 -5.10
CA GLY A 72 -14.42 -2.94 -4.53
C GLY A 72 -12.92 -2.72 -4.37
N HIS A 73 -12.27 -2.07 -5.37
CA HIS A 73 -10.86 -1.70 -5.30
C HIS A 73 -10.63 -0.61 -4.24
N ILE A 74 -11.48 0.41 -4.24
CA ILE A 74 -11.36 1.56 -3.32
C ILE A 74 -11.66 1.14 -1.88
N ARG A 75 -12.57 0.21 -1.64
CA ARG A 75 -12.85 -0.33 -0.30
C ARG A 75 -11.59 -0.92 0.35
N ALA A 76 -10.81 -1.71 -0.40
CA ALA A 76 -9.55 -2.24 0.11
C ALA A 76 -8.55 -1.12 0.41
N ALA A 77 -8.48 -0.10 -0.46
CA ALA A 77 -7.61 1.05 -0.25
C ALA A 77 -7.98 1.84 1.02
N VAL A 78 -9.27 2.09 1.26
CA VAL A 78 -9.77 2.75 2.48
C VAL A 78 -9.43 1.94 3.73
N ALA A 79 -9.59 0.61 3.69
CA ALA A 79 -9.26 -0.23 4.84
C ALA A 79 -7.79 -0.09 5.25
N PHE A 80 -6.87 -0.11 4.28
CA PHE A 80 -5.44 0.05 4.58
C PHE A 80 -5.04 1.51 4.88
N ASP A 81 -5.76 2.50 4.36
CA ASP A 81 -5.58 3.89 4.76
C ASP A 81 -5.94 4.09 6.25
N VAL A 82 -7.03 3.47 6.72
CA VAL A 82 -7.37 3.48 8.15
C VAL A 82 -6.26 2.83 8.99
N VAL A 83 -5.69 1.71 8.53
CA VAL A 83 -4.57 1.05 9.22
C VAL A 83 -3.35 1.97 9.27
N ARG A 84 -2.99 2.61 8.16
CA ARG A 84 -1.89 3.59 8.07
C ARG A 84 -2.09 4.71 9.09
N ARG A 85 -3.24 5.38 9.05
CA ARG A 85 -3.58 6.50 9.96
C ARG A 85 -3.59 6.07 11.42
N TRP A 86 -3.98 4.83 11.69
CA TRP A 86 -3.94 4.31 13.06
C TRP A 86 -2.51 4.18 13.58
N PHE A 87 -1.59 3.64 12.79
CA PHE A 87 -0.17 3.60 13.16
C PHE A 87 0.43 5.01 13.34
N GLU A 88 0.11 5.95 12.45
CA GLU A 88 0.53 7.35 12.57
C GLU A 88 -0.01 7.99 13.86
N ARG A 89 -1.28 7.73 14.20
CA ARG A 89 -1.87 8.21 15.45
C ARG A 89 -1.20 7.59 16.68
N LEU A 90 -0.71 6.38 16.61
CA LEU A 90 0.09 5.76 17.67
C LEU A 90 1.52 6.33 17.74
N GLY A 91 1.90 7.24 16.84
CA GLY A 91 3.19 7.91 16.81
C GLY A 91 4.26 7.19 16.00
N TYR A 92 3.90 6.21 15.21
CA TYR A 92 4.85 5.57 14.28
C TYR A 92 5.10 6.44 13.04
N ASN A 93 6.34 6.40 12.54
CA ASN A 93 6.65 6.84 11.20
C ASN A 93 6.30 5.70 10.23
N VAL A 94 5.31 5.92 9.37
CA VAL A 94 4.77 4.88 8.50
C VAL A 94 5.28 5.06 7.07
N THR A 95 5.91 4.01 6.54
CA THR A 95 6.20 3.92 5.10
C THR A 95 5.14 3.01 4.47
N PHE A 96 4.32 3.58 3.60
CA PHE A 96 3.27 2.85 2.90
C PHE A 96 3.65 2.64 1.44
N VAL A 97 3.63 1.40 1.00
CA VAL A 97 3.96 1.01 -0.39
C VAL A 97 2.81 0.21 -0.98
N ARG A 98 2.43 0.56 -2.19
CA ARG A 98 1.48 -0.20 -3.01
C ARG A 98 2.06 -0.39 -4.39
N ASN A 99 2.07 -1.63 -4.88
CA ASN A 99 2.46 -1.88 -6.27
C ASN A 99 1.30 -1.63 -7.22
N VAL A 100 1.64 -1.54 -8.50
CA VAL A 100 0.70 -1.59 -9.62
C VAL A 100 1.04 -2.82 -10.44
N THR A 101 0.04 -3.62 -10.80
CA THR A 101 0.21 -4.75 -11.72
C THR A 101 -0.21 -4.29 -13.11
N ASP A 102 0.77 -3.91 -13.90
CA ASP A 102 0.62 -3.32 -15.24
C ASP A 102 0.75 -4.34 -16.37
N ILE A 103 1.20 -5.57 -16.06
CA ILE A 103 1.23 -6.70 -17.00
C ILE A 103 0.59 -7.94 -16.36
N ASP A 104 -0.43 -8.48 -17.02
CA ASP A 104 -1.23 -9.62 -16.57
C ASP A 104 -2.05 -10.14 -17.77
N ASP A 105 -2.36 -11.41 -17.81
CA ASP A 105 -3.16 -12.01 -18.89
C ASP A 105 -4.48 -11.28 -19.12
N LYS A 106 -5.11 -10.81 -18.04
CA LYS A 106 -6.37 -10.04 -18.12
C LYS A 106 -6.21 -8.70 -18.85
N ILE A 107 -5.04 -8.06 -18.76
CA ILE A 107 -4.73 -6.84 -19.50
C ILE A 107 -4.54 -7.17 -20.97
N LEU A 108 -3.78 -8.23 -21.26
CA LEU A 108 -3.51 -8.69 -22.64
C LEU A 108 -4.81 -9.04 -23.35
N ASP A 109 -5.66 -9.86 -22.74
CA ASP A 109 -6.94 -10.30 -23.30
C ASP A 109 -7.87 -9.11 -23.59
N LYS A 110 -8.00 -8.20 -22.62
CA LYS A 110 -8.87 -7.03 -22.78
C LYS A 110 -8.33 -6.01 -23.78
N ALA A 111 -7.02 -5.87 -23.88
CA ALA A 111 -6.39 -5.01 -24.88
C ALA A 111 -6.61 -5.59 -26.29
N ALA A 112 -6.39 -6.90 -26.48
CA ALA A 112 -6.64 -7.58 -27.73
C ALA A 112 -8.11 -7.47 -28.16
N ALA A 113 -9.05 -7.70 -27.26
CA ALA A 113 -10.49 -7.57 -27.50
C ALA A 113 -10.91 -6.13 -27.89
N ALA A 114 -10.18 -5.12 -27.43
CA ALA A 114 -10.43 -3.71 -27.73
C ALA A 114 -9.61 -3.18 -28.92
N GLY A 115 -8.76 -3.99 -29.54
CA GLY A 115 -7.86 -3.55 -30.62
C GLY A 115 -6.80 -2.54 -30.14
N GLN A 116 -6.43 -2.59 -28.87
CA GLN A 116 -5.47 -1.70 -28.23
C GLN A 116 -4.16 -2.44 -27.94
N GLN A 117 -3.08 -1.68 -27.80
CA GLN A 117 -1.85 -2.21 -27.23
C GLN A 117 -2.01 -2.38 -25.71
N TRP A 118 -1.45 -3.45 -25.13
CA TRP A 118 -1.60 -3.74 -23.72
C TRP A 118 -1.04 -2.65 -22.81
N TRP A 119 0.09 -2.04 -23.19
CA TRP A 119 0.71 -0.95 -22.41
C TRP A 119 -0.09 0.35 -22.43
N GLU A 120 -0.77 0.66 -23.57
CA GLU A 120 -1.68 1.81 -23.64
C GLU A 120 -2.82 1.64 -22.65
N ARG A 121 -3.40 0.43 -22.63
CA ARG A 121 -4.47 0.09 -21.68
C ARG A 121 -3.99 0.19 -20.24
N ALA A 122 -2.86 -0.44 -19.90
CA ALA A 122 -2.29 -0.39 -18.57
C ALA A 122 -2.03 1.05 -18.11
N TYR A 123 -1.42 1.89 -18.96
CA TYR A 123 -1.12 3.28 -18.66
C TYR A 123 -2.37 4.12 -18.37
N ILE A 124 -3.45 3.97 -19.15
CA ILE A 124 -4.70 4.69 -18.97
C ILE A 124 -5.28 4.36 -17.58
N TYR A 125 -5.43 3.08 -17.27
CA TYR A 125 -6.07 2.66 -16.03
C TYR A 125 -5.18 2.82 -14.79
N GLU A 126 -3.87 2.72 -14.92
CA GLU A 126 -2.94 3.09 -13.85
C GLU A 126 -3.18 4.53 -13.38
N ARG A 127 -3.33 5.47 -14.31
CA ARG A 127 -3.62 6.87 -13.98
C ARG A 127 -4.95 7.04 -13.26
N GLU A 128 -6.00 6.35 -13.73
CA GLU A 128 -7.30 6.37 -13.06
C GLU A 128 -7.23 5.81 -11.62
N PHE A 129 -6.49 4.71 -11.42
CA PHE A 129 -6.26 4.15 -10.09
C PHE A 129 -5.47 5.11 -9.20
N THR A 130 -4.41 5.73 -9.73
CA THR A 130 -3.58 6.70 -9.01
C THR A 130 -4.41 7.91 -8.59
N GLU A 131 -5.25 8.44 -9.49
CA GLU A 131 -6.16 9.54 -9.15
C GLU A 131 -7.17 9.14 -8.07
N ALA A 132 -7.76 7.94 -8.18
CA ALA A 132 -8.71 7.46 -7.19
C ALA A 132 -8.07 7.27 -5.81
N TYR A 133 -6.84 6.75 -5.75
CA TYR A 133 -6.11 6.57 -4.50
C TYR A 133 -5.65 7.91 -3.89
N SER A 134 -5.25 8.88 -4.70
CA SER A 134 -4.81 10.21 -4.21
C SER A 134 -5.92 10.96 -3.48
N LYS A 135 -7.19 10.65 -3.75
CA LYS A 135 -8.34 11.22 -3.04
C LYS A 135 -8.51 10.69 -1.61
N LEU A 136 -7.76 9.65 -1.23
CA LEU A 136 -7.77 9.13 0.14
C LEU A 136 -6.76 9.86 1.05
N GLY A 137 -5.78 10.53 0.48
CA GLY A 137 -4.74 11.29 1.20
C GLY A 137 -3.41 10.57 1.32
#